data_66a9563cdd3718c7773c6510a3f2579a
#
_entry.id   66a9563cdd3718c7773c6510a3f2579a
#
_cell.length_a   1.000
_cell.length_b   1.000
_cell.length_c   1.000
_cell.angle_alpha   90.00
_cell.angle_beta   90.00
_cell.angle_gamma   90.00
#
_symmetry.space_group_name_H-M   'P 1'
#
loop_
_entity.id
_entity.type
_entity.pdbx_description
1 polymer ?
#
loop_
_entity_poly.entity_id
_entity_poly.type
_entity_poly.pdbx_seq_one_letter_code
_entity_poly.pdbx_strand_id
1 'polypeptide(L)'
;MKIREICNRTGVSLGLLQPGPLNAITDVSGVRVGHSTIICEGNVPDERVRTGVTVVIPCDDIVKNSVTAGYFSQNGNGEFTGCHWMDEAGFLSTPIALTNTHSVGVVRDAMISYYREKIPNFVPEWMLPAVAETWDGWLSNIFSMSVTAQHVYEALDTASSGPVAEGCVGGGTGMILHEFKGGI
;
A
#
# COMPACT_ATOMS: atom_id res chain seq x y z
N MET A 1 20.01 -3.79 3.30
CA MET A 1 20.60 -2.46 3.60
C MET A 1 19.53 -1.44 3.24
N LYS A 2 19.11 -0.64 4.18
CA LYS A 2 18.07 0.38 3.97
C LYS A 2 18.65 1.58 3.21
N ILE A 3 17.85 2.25 2.39
CA ILE A 3 18.31 3.40 1.60
C ILE A 3 18.91 4.51 2.49
N ARG A 4 18.36 4.71 3.69
CA ARG A 4 18.92 5.62 4.71
C ARG A 4 20.34 5.25 5.14
N GLU A 5 20.63 3.98 5.30
CA GLU A 5 21.99 3.52 5.65
C GLU A 5 22.97 3.85 4.54
N ILE A 6 22.52 3.71 3.26
CA ILE A 6 23.31 4.10 2.11
C ILE A 6 23.55 5.61 2.12
N CYS A 7 22.51 6.41 2.29
CA CYS A 7 22.60 7.86 2.32
C CYS A 7 23.53 8.34 3.44
N ASN A 8 23.38 7.79 4.65
CA ASN A 8 24.24 8.12 5.78
C ASN A 8 25.72 7.76 5.54
N ARG A 9 26.00 6.64 4.83
CA ARG A 9 27.36 6.20 4.51
C ARG A 9 28.00 6.99 3.37
N THR A 10 27.20 7.45 2.43
CA THR A 10 27.69 8.17 1.22
C THR A 10 27.61 9.67 1.34
N GLY A 11 26.98 10.20 2.39
CA GLY A 11 26.71 11.63 2.55
C GLY A 11 25.70 12.20 1.55
N VAL A 12 24.97 11.35 0.84
CA VAL A 12 23.92 11.77 -0.10
C VAL A 12 22.66 12.14 0.68
N SER A 13 22.16 13.36 0.48
CA SER A 13 20.87 13.80 1.05
C SER A 13 19.74 13.50 0.08
N LEU A 14 18.67 12.88 0.58
CA LEU A 14 17.42 12.70 -0.15
C LEU A 14 16.50 13.89 0.15
N GLY A 15 16.48 14.86 -0.76
CA GLY A 15 15.66 16.06 -0.62
C GLY A 15 16.39 17.23 0.06
N LEU A 16 15.70 18.37 0.09
CA LEU A 16 16.22 19.64 0.58
C LEU A 16 15.64 20.03 1.95
N LEU A 17 14.52 19.42 2.34
CA LEU A 17 13.86 19.72 3.62
C LEU A 17 14.43 18.87 4.74
N GLN A 18 14.33 19.40 5.96
CA GLN A 18 14.71 18.65 7.15
C GLN A 18 13.72 17.50 7.36
N PRO A 19 14.21 16.26 7.52
CA PRO A 19 13.33 15.13 7.78
C PRO A 19 12.76 15.18 9.21
N GLY A 20 11.60 14.55 9.41
CA GLY A 20 11.09 14.27 10.75
C GLY A 20 11.92 13.19 11.47
N PRO A 21 11.57 12.86 12.73
CA PRO A 21 12.34 11.92 13.57
C PRO A 21 12.53 10.54 12.94
N LEU A 22 11.53 10.04 12.23
CA LEU A 22 11.56 8.74 11.56
C LEU A 22 11.95 8.85 10.08
N ASN A 23 11.93 10.09 9.54
CA ASN A 23 12.01 10.34 8.08
C ASN A 23 11.05 9.44 7.31
N ALA A 24 9.81 9.35 7.74
CA ALA A 24 8.79 8.47 7.22
C ALA A 24 7.42 9.17 7.22
N ILE A 25 6.48 8.68 6.44
CA ILE A 25 5.10 9.21 6.41
C ILE A 25 4.44 9.18 7.80
N THR A 26 4.85 8.27 8.65
CA THR A 26 4.40 8.11 10.03
C THR A 26 4.92 9.19 11.00
N ASP A 27 5.76 10.12 10.55
CA ASP A 27 6.06 11.35 11.29
C ASP A 27 4.83 12.29 11.38
N VAL A 28 3.87 12.10 10.46
CA VAL A 28 2.56 12.78 10.54
C VAL A 28 1.71 12.06 11.58
N SER A 29 1.29 12.80 12.60
CA SER A 29 0.48 12.26 13.71
C SER A 29 -0.82 11.61 13.20
N GLY A 30 -1.10 10.40 13.69
CA GLY A 30 -2.28 9.61 13.30
C GLY A 30 -2.08 8.74 12.06
N VAL A 31 -1.02 8.96 11.27
CA VAL A 31 -0.71 8.10 10.12
C VAL A 31 -0.12 6.78 10.60
N ARG A 32 -0.65 5.68 10.06
CA ARG A 32 -0.17 4.32 10.31
C ARG A 32 0.06 3.59 8.99
N VAL A 33 1.07 2.72 8.96
CA VAL A 33 1.40 1.88 7.81
C VAL A 33 1.50 0.44 8.25
N GLY A 34 0.91 -0.45 7.46
CA GLY A 34 0.99 -1.89 7.66
C GLY A 34 1.30 -2.63 6.36
N HIS A 35 1.90 -3.81 6.50
CA HIS A 35 2.33 -4.62 5.36
C HIS A 35 1.97 -6.07 5.59
N SER A 36 1.56 -6.75 4.51
CA SER A 36 1.59 -8.20 4.40
C SER A 36 2.41 -8.58 3.18
N THR A 37 3.46 -9.38 3.38
CA THR A 37 4.44 -9.73 2.34
C THR A 37 4.34 -11.20 2.02
N ILE A 38 4.24 -11.53 0.74
CA ILE A 38 4.10 -12.90 0.25
C ILE A 38 5.34 -13.24 -0.58
N ILE A 39 6.14 -14.19 -0.08
CA ILE A 39 7.33 -14.70 -0.76
C ILE A 39 7.24 -16.22 -0.80
N CYS A 40 7.16 -16.78 -2.01
CA CYS A 40 7.23 -18.21 -2.26
C CYS A 40 8.21 -18.46 -3.40
N GLU A 41 9.17 -19.36 -3.19
CA GLU A 41 10.18 -19.67 -4.21
C GLU A 41 9.63 -20.53 -5.34
N GLY A 42 8.67 -21.43 -5.03
CA GLY A 42 8.20 -22.43 -5.97
C GLY A 42 9.32 -23.39 -6.41
N ASN A 43 8.96 -24.40 -7.19
CA ASN A 43 9.93 -25.37 -7.76
C ASN A 43 10.36 -24.96 -9.18
N VAL A 44 9.55 -24.16 -9.84
CA VAL A 44 9.79 -23.61 -11.18
C VAL A 44 9.52 -22.09 -11.18
N PRO A 45 10.04 -21.34 -12.18
CA PRO A 45 9.85 -19.89 -12.24
C PRO A 45 8.40 -19.44 -12.16
N ASP A 46 7.48 -20.18 -12.79
CA ASP A 46 6.06 -19.85 -12.84
C ASP A 46 5.32 -20.05 -11.49
N GLU A 47 5.97 -20.68 -10.52
CA GLU A 47 5.45 -20.82 -9.16
C GLU A 47 5.99 -19.76 -8.20
N ARG A 48 6.92 -18.92 -8.64
CA ARG A 48 7.47 -17.87 -7.79
C ARG A 48 6.44 -16.80 -7.50
N VAL A 49 6.36 -16.43 -6.24
CA VAL A 49 5.54 -15.32 -5.77
C VAL A 49 6.40 -14.31 -5.02
N ARG A 50 6.32 -13.07 -5.43
CA ARG A 50 6.96 -11.90 -4.83
C ARG A 50 5.97 -10.76 -4.89
N THR A 51 5.05 -10.71 -3.94
CA THR A 51 3.94 -9.76 -3.94
C THR A 51 3.54 -9.39 -2.51
N GLY A 52 2.49 -8.63 -2.35
CA GLY A 52 1.96 -8.30 -1.04
C GLY A 52 0.96 -7.15 -1.06
N VAL A 53 0.62 -6.71 0.14
CA VAL A 53 -0.27 -5.58 0.38
C VAL A 53 0.41 -4.60 1.33
N THR A 54 0.40 -3.33 0.98
CA THR A 54 0.70 -2.22 1.89
C THR A 54 -0.56 -1.42 2.12
N VAL A 55 -0.83 -1.06 3.36
CA VAL A 55 -1.91 -0.13 3.69
C VAL A 55 -1.36 1.10 4.38
N VAL A 56 -1.91 2.26 4.02
CA VAL A 56 -1.68 3.53 4.70
C VAL A 56 -3.01 4.00 5.28
N ILE A 57 -3.07 4.14 6.60
CA ILE A 57 -4.23 4.66 7.31
C ILE A 57 -3.93 6.12 7.66
N PRO A 58 -4.57 7.10 7.00
CA PRO A 58 -4.21 8.51 7.11
C PRO A 58 -4.51 9.14 8.48
N CYS A 59 -5.52 8.64 9.17
CA CYS A 59 -5.91 9.11 10.51
C CYS A 59 -6.70 8.05 11.26
N ASP A 60 -6.89 8.25 12.55
CA ASP A 60 -7.76 7.39 13.36
C ASP A 60 -9.23 7.50 12.89
N ASP A 61 -9.92 6.36 12.91
CA ASP A 61 -11.32 6.26 12.48
C ASP A 61 -11.59 6.88 11.10
N ILE A 62 -10.69 6.67 10.13
CA ILE A 62 -10.76 7.25 8.77
C ILE A 62 -12.13 7.11 8.11
N VAL A 63 -12.85 6.04 8.40
CA VAL A 63 -14.21 5.81 7.86
C VAL A 63 -15.29 6.73 8.45
N LYS A 64 -14.98 7.40 9.58
CA LYS A 64 -15.83 8.41 10.22
C LYS A 64 -15.25 9.82 10.07
N ASN A 65 -13.92 9.92 9.92
CA ASN A 65 -13.16 11.15 9.88
C ASN A 65 -12.42 11.24 8.54
N SER A 66 -13.10 11.71 7.50
CA SER A 66 -12.46 11.87 6.19
C SER A 66 -11.30 12.87 6.26
N VAL A 67 -10.31 12.68 5.41
CA VAL A 67 -9.18 13.58 5.22
C VAL A 67 -9.23 14.23 3.84
N THR A 68 -8.76 15.46 3.71
CA THR A 68 -8.58 16.09 2.40
C THR A 68 -7.65 15.23 1.55
N ALA A 69 -8.05 14.97 0.32
CA ALA A 69 -7.30 14.11 -0.59
C ALA A 69 -7.42 14.58 -2.03
N GLY A 70 -6.44 14.21 -2.82
CA GLY A 70 -6.43 14.39 -4.26
C GLY A 70 -5.50 13.35 -4.90
N TYR A 71 -5.65 13.16 -6.19
CA TYR A 71 -4.76 12.30 -6.95
C TYR A 71 -4.38 12.95 -8.28
N PHE A 72 -3.34 12.44 -8.88
CA PHE A 72 -2.91 12.81 -10.22
C PHE A 72 -2.58 11.56 -11.02
N SER A 73 -3.17 11.42 -12.21
CA SER A 73 -2.85 10.35 -13.15
C SER A 73 -1.76 10.81 -14.11
N GLN A 74 -0.56 10.27 -13.97
CA GLN A 74 0.55 10.56 -14.87
C GLN A 74 0.33 9.92 -16.24
N ASN A 75 -0.29 8.74 -16.29
CA ASN A 75 -0.67 8.01 -17.50
C ASN A 75 -1.82 7.07 -17.19
N GLY A 76 -2.39 6.43 -18.21
CA GLY A 76 -3.53 5.51 -18.07
C GLY A 76 -3.15 4.04 -17.98
N ASN A 77 -1.87 3.69 -17.85
CA ASN A 77 -1.43 2.30 -17.74
C ASN A 77 -1.30 1.88 -16.28
N GLY A 78 -2.42 1.72 -15.61
CA GLY A 78 -2.50 1.33 -14.22
C GLY A 78 -3.91 1.49 -13.67
N GLU A 79 -4.15 0.96 -12.50
CA GLU A 79 -5.43 1.06 -11.82
C GLU A 79 -5.31 1.79 -10.48
N PHE A 80 -6.27 2.67 -10.23
CA PHE A 80 -6.50 3.27 -8.93
C PHE A 80 -8.00 3.40 -8.68
N THR A 81 -8.52 2.67 -7.71
CA THR A 81 -9.94 2.70 -7.37
C THR A 81 -10.27 3.89 -6.46
N GLY A 82 -11.53 4.33 -6.47
CA GLY A 82 -12.00 5.45 -5.62
C GLY A 82 -11.58 6.84 -6.10
N CYS A 83 -10.77 6.95 -7.16
CA CYS A 83 -10.23 8.22 -7.63
C CYS A 83 -11.28 9.20 -8.13
N HIS A 84 -12.34 8.75 -8.79
CA HIS A 84 -13.41 9.63 -9.29
C HIS A 84 -14.12 10.37 -8.16
N TRP A 85 -14.40 9.66 -7.05
CA TRP A 85 -15.01 10.29 -5.89
C TRP A 85 -14.05 11.24 -5.17
N MET A 86 -12.78 10.86 -5.09
CA MET A 86 -11.74 11.72 -4.53
C MET A 86 -11.58 13.02 -5.33
N ASP A 87 -11.67 12.93 -6.66
CA ASP A 87 -11.60 14.09 -7.56
C ASP A 87 -12.81 15.00 -7.41
N GLU A 88 -14.01 14.42 -7.31
CA GLU A 88 -15.26 15.18 -7.17
C GLU A 88 -15.43 15.79 -5.77
N ALA A 89 -15.18 14.99 -4.73
CA ALA A 89 -15.46 15.37 -3.34
C ALA A 89 -14.28 16.04 -2.62
N GLY A 90 -13.06 15.85 -3.08
CA GLY A 90 -11.85 16.41 -2.47
C GLY A 90 -11.44 15.76 -1.16
N PHE A 91 -11.97 14.58 -0.83
CA PHE A 91 -11.63 13.87 0.39
C PHE A 91 -11.58 12.35 0.21
N LEU A 92 -10.94 11.69 1.18
CA LEU A 92 -10.82 10.25 1.31
C LEU A 92 -11.39 9.80 2.66
N SER A 93 -12.20 8.75 2.65
CA SER A 93 -12.82 8.15 3.84
C SER A 93 -12.45 6.67 4.05
N THR A 94 -11.38 6.21 3.42
CA THR A 94 -10.87 4.85 3.55
C THR A 94 -9.34 4.89 3.68
N PRO A 95 -8.68 3.82 4.18
CA PRO A 95 -7.26 3.66 3.97
C PRO A 95 -6.92 3.62 2.47
N ILE A 96 -5.65 3.88 2.18
CA ILE A 96 -5.07 3.65 0.85
C ILE A 96 -4.37 2.30 0.91
N ALA A 97 -4.64 1.44 -0.06
CA ALA A 97 -3.92 0.17 -0.22
C ALA A 97 -3.10 0.16 -1.51
N LEU A 98 -1.98 -0.55 -1.48
CA LEU A 98 -1.09 -0.80 -2.61
C LEU A 98 -0.91 -2.30 -2.75
N THR A 99 -1.10 -2.83 -3.95
CA THR A 99 -0.96 -4.25 -4.23
C THR A 99 -0.63 -4.48 -5.70
N ASN A 100 -0.40 -5.73 -6.14
CA ASN A 100 -0.14 -5.97 -7.55
C ASN A 100 -1.38 -5.71 -8.42
N THR A 101 -1.14 -5.47 -9.70
CA THR A 101 -2.14 -5.09 -10.71
C THR A 101 -3.38 -6.00 -10.70
N HIS A 102 -3.19 -7.31 -10.64
CA HIS A 102 -4.30 -8.27 -10.71
C HIS A 102 -5.04 -8.44 -9.37
N SER A 103 -4.52 -7.90 -8.29
CA SER A 103 -5.10 -8.06 -6.95
C SER A 103 -5.88 -6.83 -6.47
N VAL A 104 -5.96 -5.76 -7.27
CA VAL A 104 -6.70 -4.54 -6.91
C VAL A 104 -8.14 -4.85 -6.51
N GLY A 105 -8.83 -5.70 -7.26
CA GLY A 105 -10.22 -6.08 -6.98
C GLY A 105 -10.40 -6.79 -5.64
N VAL A 106 -9.59 -7.83 -5.38
CA VAL A 106 -9.69 -8.59 -4.12
C VAL A 106 -9.30 -7.74 -2.91
N VAL A 107 -8.33 -6.85 -3.04
CA VAL A 107 -7.93 -5.92 -1.96
C VAL A 107 -9.04 -4.92 -1.68
N ARG A 108 -9.65 -4.35 -2.72
CA ARG A 108 -10.80 -3.45 -2.58
C ARG A 108 -11.96 -4.11 -1.84
N ASP A 109 -12.35 -5.31 -2.24
CA ASP A 109 -13.48 -6.03 -1.64
C ASP A 109 -13.15 -6.47 -0.20
N ALA A 110 -11.90 -6.87 0.06
CA ALA A 110 -11.45 -7.22 1.40
C ALA A 110 -11.46 -6.03 2.36
N MET A 111 -11.11 -4.82 1.90
CA MET A 111 -11.21 -3.61 2.73
C MET A 111 -12.66 -3.33 3.15
N ILE A 112 -13.62 -3.47 2.24
CA ILE A 112 -15.05 -3.30 2.55
C ILE A 112 -15.49 -4.34 3.61
N SER A 113 -15.12 -5.61 3.41
CA SER A 113 -15.44 -6.70 4.32
C SER A 113 -14.81 -6.48 5.70
N TYR A 114 -13.55 -6.08 5.77
CA TYR A 114 -12.85 -5.78 7.01
C TYR A 114 -13.58 -4.73 7.85
N TYR A 115 -13.92 -3.58 7.25
CA TYR A 115 -14.60 -2.51 7.99
C TYR A 115 -16.02 -2.88 8.41
N ARG A 116 -16.74 -3.63 7.59
CA ARG A 116 -18.04 -4.19 7.97
C ARG A 116 -17.95 -5.10 9.18
N GLU A 117 -16.90 -5.91 9.29
CA GLU A 117 -16.71 -6.85 10.40
C GLU A 117 -16.20 -6.18 11.67
N LYS A 118 -15.27 -5.23 11.53
CA LYS A 118 -14.56 -4.62 12.67
C LYS A 118 -15.31 -3.46 13.32
N ILE A 119 -16.22 -2.81 12.62
CA ILE A 119 -16.96 -1.66 13.16
C ILE A 119 -18.42 -2.05 13.36
N PRO A 120 -18.83 -2.43 14.59
CA PRO A 120 -20.21 -2.75 14.89
C PRO A 120 -21.13 -1.57 14.56
N ASN A 121 -22.27 -1.86 13.94
CA ASN A 121 -23.27 -0.86 13.54
C ASN A 121 -22.78 0.20 12.52
N PHE A 122 -21.60 0.02 11.94
CA PHE A 122 -21.15 0.83 10.83
C PHE A 122 -21.79 0.32 9.54
N VAL A 123 -22.77 1.04 9.05
CA VAL A 123 -23.44 0.74 7.77
C VAL A 123 -23.38 2.02 6.93
N PRO A 124 -22.26 2.27 6.24
CA PRO A 124 -22.21 3.36 5.28
C PRO A 124 -23.14 3.04 4.11
N GLU A 125 -23.70 4.05 3.47
CA GLU A 125 -24.47 3.84 2.25
C GLU A 125 -23.61 3.18 1.17
N TRP A 126 -22.32 3.52 1.12
CA TRP A 126 -21.30 2.94 0.22
C TRP A 126 -19.89 3.13 0.77
N MET A 127 -18.97 2.34 0.27
CA MET A 127 -17.54 2.51 0.47
C MET A 127 -16.82 2.47 -0.88
N LEU A 128 -15.90 3.40 -1.09
CA LEU A 128 -15.06 3.49 -2.28
C LEU A 128 -13.59 3.42 -1.87
N PRO A 129 -13.08 2.23 -1.53
CA PRO A 129 -11.69 2.09 -1.10
C PRO A 129 -10.71 2.57 -2.17
N ALA A 130 -9.67 3.27 -1.72
CA ALA A 130 -8.55 3.70 -2.55
C ALA A 130 -7.52 2.58 -2.63
N VAL A 131 -7.44 1.89 -3.75
CA VAL A 131 -6.47 0.82 -4.00
C VAL A 131 -5.71 1.13 -5.28
N ALA A 132 -4.40 1.33 -5.16
CA ALA A 132 -3.51 1.55 -6.29
C ALA A 132 -2.71 0.29 -6.61
N GLU A 133 -2.41 0.10 -7.88
CA GLU A 133 -1.65 -1.03 -8.36
C GLU A 133 -0.14 -0.79 -8.32
N THR A 134 0.58 -1.90 -8.21
CA THR A 134 2.03 -2.00 -8.40
C THR A 134 2.30 -3.21 -9.30
N TRP A 135 3.20 -3.08 -10.28
CA TRP A 135 3.47 -4.20 -11.17
C TRP A 135 4.67 -5.03 -10.70
N ASP A 136 4.44 -6.28 -10.35
CA ASP A 136 5.44 -7.22 -9.85
C ASP A 136 5.72 -8.40 -10.80
N GLY A 137 5.11 -8.41 -11.99
CA GLY A 137 5.11 -9.54 -12.92
C GLY A 137 6.48 -9.93 -13.52
N TRP A 138 7.55 -9.17 -13.24
CA TRP A 138 8.90 -9.57 -13.64
C TRP A 138 9.51 -10.61 -12.69
N LEU A 139 9.28 -10.46 -11.39
CA LEU A 139 9.84 -11.31 -10.35
C LEU A 139 8.82 -12.27 -9.73
N SER A 140 7.57 -12.15 -10.11
CA SER A 140 6.43 -12.89 -9.56
C SER A 140 5.54 -13.42 -10.66
N ASN A 141 4.95 -14.59 -10.46
CA ASN A 141 3.81 -14.99 -11.28
C ASN A 141 2.58 -14.19 -10.85
N ILE A 142 2.34 -13.08 -11.54
CA ILE A 142 1.22 -12.19 -11.23
C ILE A 142 -0.15 -12.87 -11.47
N PHE A 143 -0.20 -13.91 -12.33
CA PHE A 143 -1.41 -14.69 -12.59
C PHE A 143 -1.71 -15.74 -11.52
N SER A 144 -0.82 -15.95 -10.54
CA SER A 144 -1.07 -16.87 -9.43
C SER A 144 -2.19 -16.43 -8.51
N MET A 145 -2.62 -15.15 -8.61
CA MET A 145 -3.67 -14.55 -7.77
C MET A 145 -3.44 -14.79 -6.27
N SER A 146 -2.18 -14.68 -5.84
CA SER A 146 -1.74 -15.10 -4.50
C SER A 146 -2.19 -14.18 -3.36
N VAL A 147 -2.58 -12.94 -3.67
CA VAL A 147 -3.12 -12.02 -2.65
C VAL A 147 -4.56 -12.42 -2.31
N THR A 148 -4.85 -12.51 -1.03
CA THR A 148 -6.16 -12.86 -0.49
C THR A 148 -6.66 -11.82 0.51
N ALA A 149 -7.92 -11.88 0.91
CA ALA A 149 -8.50 -11.02 1.94
C ALA A 149 -7.70 -11.08 3.26
N GLN A 150 -7.16 -12.26 3.62
CA GLN A 150 -6.38 -12.42 4.84
C GLN A 150 -5.12 -11.54 4.85
N HIS A 151 -4.43 -11.37 3.73
CA HIS A 151 -3.27 -10.50 3.63
C HIS A 151 -3.65 -9.01 3.82
N VAL A 152 -4.84 -8.61 3.37
CA VAL A 152 -5.37 -7.26 3.60
C VAL A 152 -5.67 -7.05 5.08
N TYR A 153 -6.31 -8.02 5.72
CA TYR A 153 -6.64 -7.99 7.15
C TYR A 153 -5.35 -7.90 7.98
N GLU A 154 -4.35 -8.71 7.66
CA GLU A 154 -3.04 -8.67 8.32
C GLU A 154 -2.38 -7.29 8.19
N ALA A 155 -2.36 -6.71 6.99
CA ALA A 155 -1.80 -5.38 6.77
C ALA A 155 -2.55 -4.30 7.57
N LEU A 156 -3.89 -4.38 7.65
CA LEU A 156 -4.70 -3.44 8.43
C LEU A 156 -4.51 -3.62 9.95
N ASP A 157 -4.49 -4.86 10.43
CA ASP A 157 -4.36 -5.18 11.86
C ASP A 157 -2.95 -4.85 12.41
N THR A 158 -1.91 -4.95 11.56
CA THR A 158 -0.50 -4.66 11.94
C THR A 158 -0.08 -3.22 11.69
N ALA A 159 -0.96 -2.38 11.14
CA ALA A 159 -0.63 -0.98 10.84
C ALA A 159 -0.24 -0.20 12.10
N SER A 160 0.93 0.44 12.06
CA SER A 160 1.51 1.17 13.19
C SER A 160 2.10 2.52 12.77
N SER A 161 2.26 3.42 13.74
CA SER A 161 2.85 4.75 13.56
C SER A 161 4.39 4.78 13.77
N GLY A 162 5.01 3.61 13.88
CA GLY A 162 6.46 3.48 14.06
C GLY A 162 7.26 3.64 12.77
N PRO A 163 8.53 3.23 12.78
CA PRO A 163 9.37 3.17 11.59
C PRO A 163 8.72 2.31 10.50
N VAL A 164 8.64 2.85 9.29
CA VAL A 164 8.09 2.12 8.14
C VAL A 164 9.18 1.22 7.54
N ALA A 165 8.83 -0.03 7.25
CA ALA A 165 9.70 -0.92 6.50
C ALA A 165 9.77 -0.48 5.03
N GLU A 166 10.98 -0.59 4.45
CA GLU A 166 11.28 -0.11 3.10
C GLU A 166 11.77 -1.25 2.19
N GLY A 167 11.53 -1.12 0.90
CA GLY A 167 12.02 -2.02 -0.14
C GLY A 167 11.06 -3.15 -0.45
N CYS A 168 11.54 -4.40 -0.36
CA CYS A 168 10.74 -5.58 -0.72
C CYS A 168 9.78 -6.00 0.38
N VAL A 169 8.84 -5.14 0.71
CA VAL A 169 7.79 -5.38 1.71
C VAL A 169 6.43 -4.98 1.17
N GLY A 170 5.40 -5.70 1.56
CA GLY A 170 4.02 -5.42 1.16
C GLY A 170 3.88 -5.29 -0.37
N GLY A 171 3.17 -4.27 -0.81
CA GLY A 171 2.96 -3.95 -2.23
C GLY A 171 4.22 -3.60 -3.01
N GLY A 172 5.35 -3.26 -2.33
CA GLY A 172 6.65 -3.06 -2.97
C GLY A 172 7.42 -4.34 -3.26
N THR A 173 6.91 -5.50 -2.81
CA THR A 173 7.56 -6.79 -3.02
C THR A 173 7.48 -7.21 -4.47
N GLY A 174 8.62 -7.58 -5.06
CA GLY A 174 8.66 -8.03 -6.47
C GLY A 174 8.73 -6.90 -7.49
N MET A 175 8.48 -5.66 -7.11
CA MET A 175 8.59 -4.51 -8.02
C MET A 175 10.02 -4.29 -8.53
N ILE A 176 10.12 -3.82 -9.74
CA ILE A 176 11.35 -3.33 -10.35
C ILE A 176 11.11 -1.93 -10.92
N LEU A 177 12.17 -1.16 -11.05
CA LEU A 177 12.18 0.14 -11.71
C LEU A 177 13.30 0.12 -12.75
N HIS A 178 12.99 0.45 -14.02
CA HIS A 178 13.94 0.39 -15.13
C HIS A 178 14.73 -0.93 -15.17
N GLU A 179 14.03 -2.06 -14.99
CA GLU A 179 14.61 -3.41 -14.94
C GLU A 179 15.59 -3.66 -13.77
N PHE A 180 15.75 -2.71 -12.86
CA PHE A 180 16.48 -2.89 -11.63
C PHE A 180 15.54 -3.32 -10.49
N LYS A 181 16.02 -4.22 -9.65
CA LYS A 181 15.32 -4.57 -8.42
C LYS A 181 15.19 -3.32 -7.56
N GLY A 182 13.98 -2.86 -7.44
CA GLY A 182 13.63 -1.75 -6.58
C GLY A 182 12.32 -2.05 -5.90
N GLY A 183 12.12 -1.71 -4.77
CA GLY A 183 10.92 -1.48 -4.04
C GLY A 183 11.29 -0.29 -3.19
N ILE A 184 10.85 0.83 -3.57
CA ILE A 184 11.03 2.05 -2.80
C ILE A 184 9.77 2.26 -2.00
#